data_2be4d416fe6ff29f7bbdbff357a5fc6c
#
_entry.id   2be4d416fe6ff29f7bbdbff357a5fc6c
#
_cell.length_a   1.000
_cell.length_b   1.000
_cell.length_c   1.000
_cell.angle_alpha   90.00
_cell.angle_beta   90.00
_cell.angle_gamma   90.00
#
_symmetry.space_group_name_H-M   'P 1'
#
loop_
_entity.id
_entity.type
_entity.pdbx_description
1 polymer ?
#
loop_
_entity_poly.entity_id
_entity_poly.type
_entity_poly.pdbx_seq_one_letter_code
_entity_poly.pdbx_strand_id
1 'polypeptide(L)'
;ETKDTAQAAVVEEPKKSEMLVKISKVEPNRTQPRKQFDEDALLELSESIKQFGILQPLLVSDKGDYYEIIAGERRWRAAKLAGLKEVPVIIKEFNDQQVVEISLIENIQREDLNPIEEAMAYKRLIDEFKLKQDNIAERVSKSRTAVTNSLRLLKLDERVQQMLIDEMISAGHARAILAITDKDKQASVAMKIFDEKLSVRETEKLVKHIVEPPKKTQKTV
;
A
#
# COMPACT_ATOMS: atom_id res chain seq x y z
N GLU A 1 2.54 14.25 -49.80
CA GLU A 1 2.55 12.79 -49.84
C GLU A 1 3.80 12.28 -49.18
N THR A 2 3.68 11.87 -47.96
CA THR A 2 4.20 10.58 -47.45
C THR A 2 3.87 10.52 -45.96
N LYS A 3 2.98 9.58 -45.63
CA LYS A 3 2.58 9.20 -44.28
C LYS A 3 3.75 8.46 -43.64
N ASP A 4 4.28 9.00 -42.54
CA ASP A 4 5.11 8.23 -41.61
C ASP A 4 4.21 7.69 -40.50
N THR A 5 3.98 6.41 -40.60
CA THR A 5 3.26 5.59 -39.63
C THR A 5 4.27 5.26 -38.51
N ALA A 6 4.21 5.97 -37.40
CA ALA A 6 4.96 5.61 -36.20
C ALA A 6 4.38 4.28 -35.67
N GLN A 7 5.06 3.19 -35.93
CA GLN A 7 4.85 1.90 -35.29
C GLN A 7 5.14 2.07 -33.79
N ALA A 8 4.09 1.97 -32.99
CA ALA A 8 4.23 1.76 -31.56
C ALA A 8 4.96 0.45 -31.35
N ALA A 9 6.17 0.53 -30.79
CA ALA A 9 6.89 -0.64 -30.33
C ALA A 9 6.11 -1.27 -29.19
N VAL A 10 5.47 -2.38 -29.48
CA VAL A 10 4.93 -3.31 -28.48
C VAL A 10 6.14 -3.84 -27.72
N VAL A 11 6.34 -3.37 -26.51
CA VAL A 11 7.29 -3.97 -25.57
C VAL A 11 6.73 -5.34 -25.24
N GLU A 12 7.23 -6.38 -25.90
CA GLU A 12 6.97 -7.76 -25.51
C GLU A 12 7.47 -7.93 -24.07
N GLU A 13 6.53 -8.04 -23.12
CA GLU A 13 6.84 -8.55 -21.78
C GLU A 13 7.51 -9.92 -21.95
N PRO A 14 8.65 -10.20 -21.28
CA PRO A 14 9.29 -11.50 -21.36
C PRO A 14 8.26 -12.55 -20.90
N LYS A 15 7.98 -13.53 -21.74
CA LYS A 15 7.12 -14.68 -21.45
C LYS A 15 7.59 -15.29 -20.13
N LYS A 16 6.82 -15.06 -19.06
CA LYS A 16 7.03 -15.67 -17.75
C LYS A 16 6.84 -17.18 -17.95
N SER A 17 7.94 -17.94 -17.99
CA SER A 17 7.86 -19.39 -18.09
C SER A 17 7.35 -19.93 -16.75
N GLU A 18 6.09 -20.36 -16.76
CA GLU A 18 5.53 -21.10 -15.65
C GLU A 18 6.21 -22.46 -15.55
N MET A 19 6.57 -22.87 -14.36
CA MET A 19 7.23 -24.14 -14.06
C MET A 19 6.55 -24.85 -12.92
N LEU A 20 6.35 -26.16 -13.04
CA LEU A 20 5.86 -26.99 -11.94
C LEU A 20 7.02 -27.40 -11.04
N VAL A 21 6.90 -27.10 -9.75
CA VAL A 21 7.92 -27.41 -8.75
C VAL A 21 7.29 -28.21 -7.60
N LYS A 22 8.07 -29.17 -7.07
CA LYS A 22 7.62 -29.93 -5.88
C LYS A 22 7.36 -28.99 -4.73
N ILE A 23 6.17 -29.08 -4.12
CA ILE A 23 5.76 -28.20 -3.01
C ILE A 23 6.70 -28.29 -1.80
N SER A 24 7.38 -29.46 -1.64
CA SER A 24 8.37 -29.69 -0.58
C SER A 24 9.65 -28.85 -0.76
N LYS A 25 9.92 -28.33 -1.97
CA LYS A 25 11.04 -27.45 -2.26
C LYS A 25 10.70 -25.97 -2.16
N VAL A 26 9.43 -25.65 -1.85
CA VAL A 26 8.97 -24.26 -1.75
C VAL A 26 8.81 -23.91 -0.28
N GLU A 27 9.50 -22.87 0.17
CA GLU A 27 9.49 -22.40 1.56
C GLU A 27 8.97 -20.95 1.66
N PRO A 28 8.25 -20.61 2.74
CA PRO A 28 7.81 -19.25 2.99
C PRO A 28 9.00 -18.36 3.38
N ASN A 29 8.93 -17.09 3.03
CA ASN A 29 9.92 -16.11 3.46
C ASN A 29 9.80 -15.88 4.98
N ARG A 30 10.88 -16.12 5.73
CA ARG A 30 10.94 -16.02 7.20
C ARG A 30 10.83 -14.57 7.72
N THR A 31 11.04 -13.59 6.85
CA THR A 31 10.98 -12.16 7.19
C THR A 31 9.60 -11.53 6.99
N GLN A 32 8.61 -12.27 6.49
CA GLN A 32 7.26 -11.74 6.30
C GLN A 32 6.50 -11.61 7.63
N PRO A 33 5.87 -10.45 7.89
CA PRO A 33 5.24 -10.16 9.19
C PRO A 33 3.90 -10.86 9.43
N ARG A 34 3.29 -11.49 8.43
CA ARG A 34 1.94 -12.07 8.55
C ARG A 34 1.97 -13.40 9.31
N LYS A 35 1.65 -13.33 10.62
CA LYS A 35 1.57 -14.51 11.51
C LYS A 35 0.16 -15.10 11.67
N GLN A 36 -0.89 -14.34 11.33
CA GLN A 36 -2.27 -14.79 11.45
C GLN A 36 -2.92 -14.94 10.08
N PHE A 37 -3.43 -16.11 9.81
CA PHE A 37 -4.25 -16.43 8.64
C PHE A 37 -5.61 -16.86 9.15
N ASP A 38 -6.66 -16.35 8.53
CA ASP A 38 -8.02 -16.84 8.75
C ASP A 38 -8.10 -18.30 8.28
N GLU A 39 -8.33 -19.20 9.23
CA GLU A 39 -8.34 -20.66 8.96
C GLU A 39 -9.51 -21.06 8.08
N ASP A 40 -10.69 -20.44 8.24
CA ASP A 40 -11.88 -20.74 7.46
C ASP A 40 -11.66 -20.30 5.99
N ALA A 41 -11.14 -19.11 5.78
CA ALA A 41 -10.79 -18.62 4.44
C ALA A 41 -9.66 -19.43 3.77
N LEU A 42 -8.78 -20.06 4.56
CA LEU A 42 -7.73 -20.93 4.04
C LEU A 42 -8.28 -22.30 3.64
N LEU A 43 -9.23 -22.84 4.40
CA LEU A 43 -9.93 -24.09 4.08
C LEU A 43 -10.75 -23.95 2.79
N GLU A 44 -11.52 -22.86 2.65
CA GLU A 44 -12.29 -22.58 1.44
C GLU A 44 -11.39 -22.51 0.20
N LEU A 45 -10.25 -21.81 0.31
CA LEU A 45 -9.25 -21.75 -0.75
C LEU A 45 -8.66 -23.13 -1.06
N SER A 46 -8.43 -23.96 -0.04
CA SER A 46 -7.93 -25.34 -0.21
C SER A 46 -8.90 -26.21 -1.00
N GLU A 47 -10.19 -26.12 -0.73
CA GLU A 47 -11.24 -26.83 -1.47
C GLU A 47 -11.27 -26.40 -2.95
N SER A 48 -11.20 -25.10 -3.21
CA SER A 48 -11.11 -24.55 -4.57
C SER A 48 -9.86 -25.06 -5.30
N ILE A 49 -8.71 -25.07 -4.63
CA ILE A 49 -7.44 -25.56 -5.21
C ILE A 49 -7.50 -27.08 -5.47
N LYS A 50 -8.22 -27.85 -4.67
CA LYS A 50 -8.45 -29.27 -4.91
C LYS A 50 -9.22 -29.53 -6.20
N GLN A 51 -10.20 -28.68 -6.51
CA GLN A 51 -11.07 -28.84 -7.69
C GLN A 51 -10.41 -28.31 -8.98
N PHE A 52 -9.76 -27.16 -8.92
CA PHE A 52 -9.33 -26.41 -10.10
C PHE A 52 -7.80 -26.27 -10.20
N GLY A 53 -7.05 -26.73 -9.20
CA GLY A 53 -5.61 -26.46 -9.10
C GLY A 53 -5.33 -25.00 -8.73
N ILE A 54 -4.05 -24.63 -8.79
CA ILE A 54 -3.61 -23.25 -8.61
C ILE A 54 -3.70 -22.53 -9.95
N LEU A 55 -4.73 -21.69 -10.13
CA LEU A 55 -4.95 -20.95 -11.38
C LEU A 55 -3.93 -19.81 -11.58
N GLN A 56 -3.41 -19.26 -10.49
CA GLN A 56 -2.42 -18.18 -10.53
C GLN A 56 -1.12 -18.66 -9.88
N PRO A 57 -0.01 -18.77 -10.63
CA PRO A 57 1.26 -19.29 -10.13
C PRO A 57 1.78 -18.53 -8.91
N LEU A 58 2.60 -19.21 -8.11
CA LEU A 58 3.35 -18.59 -7.02
C LEU A 58 4.53 -17.84 -7.63
N LEU A 59 4.89 -16.70 -7.04
CA LEU A 59 6.11 -15.99 -7.38
C LEU A 59 7.19 -16.40 -6.40
N VAL A 60 8.30 -16.93 -6.91
CA VAL A 60 9.38 -17.46 -6.09
C VAL A 60 10.76 -16.96 -6.55
N SER A 61 11.69 -16.91 -5.61
CA SER A 61 13.13 -16.71 -5.87
C SER A 61 13.84 -18.05 -5.77
N ASP A 62 14.72 -18.33 -6.72
CA ASP A 62 15.58 -19.51 -6.65
C ASP A 62 16.74 -19.24 -5.66
N LYS A 63 16.90 -20.13 -4.68
CA LYS A 63 17.98 -20.09 -3.68
C LYS A 63 18.96 -21.27 -3.87
N GLY A 64 18.86 -21.98 -4.99
CA GLY A 64 19.67 -23.15 -5.32
C GLY A 64 19.03 -24.43 -4.82
N ASP A 65 18.99 -24.66 -3.52
CA ASP A 65 18.43 -25.91 -2.92
C ASP A 65 16.92 -25.86 -2.75
N TYR A 66 16.34 -24.67 -2.62
CA TYR A 66 14.90 -24.43 -2.43
C TYR A 66 14.43 -23.15 -3.12
N TYR A 67 13.12 -23.01 -3.23
CA TYR A 67 12.46 -21.83 -3.77
C TYR A 67 11.81 -21.04 -2.64
N GLU A 68 12.20 -19.78 -2.48
CA GLU A 68 11.61 -18.89 -1.47
C GLU A 68 10.42 -18.14 -2.03
N ILE A 69 9.27 -18.21 -1.34
CA ILE A 69 8.04 -17.51 -1.76
C ILE A 69 8.21 -16.01 -1.60
N ILE A 70 8.02 -15.28 -2.70
CA ILE A 70 7.97 -13.82 -2.73
C ILE A 70 6.51 -13.37 -2.60
N ALA A 71 5.60 -13.97 -3.36
CA ALA A 71 4.16 -13.72 -3.31
C ALA A 71 3.36 -14.99 -3.53
N GLY A 72 2.21 -15.10 -2.82
CA GLY A 72 1.28 -16.21 -2.92
C GLY A 72 1.33 -17.20 -1.76
N GLU A 73 1.80 -16.82 -0.57
CA GLU A 73 1.90 -17.70 0.59
C GLU A 73 0.56 -18.37 0.96
N ARG A 74 -0.57 -17.65 0.89
CA ARG A 74 -1.90 -18.23 1.13
C ARG A 74 -2.20 -19.39 0.18
N ARG A 75 -1.89 -19.23 -1.11
CA ARG A 75 -2.06 -20.30 -2.12
C ARG A 75 -1.18 -21.50 -1.83
N TRP A 76 0.06 -21.28 -1.43
CA TRP A 76 0.97 -22.35 -1.05
C TRP A 76 0.47 -23.12 0.19
N ARG A 77 0.00 -22.41 1.23
CA ARG A 77 -0.56 -23.05 2.44
C ARG A 77 -1.82 -23.87 2.10
N ALA A 78 -2.73 -23.29 1.32
CA ALA A 78 -3.93 -23.95 0.85
C ALA A 78 -3.62 -25.16 -0.04
N ALA A 79 -2.60 -25.10 -0.89
CA ALA A 79 -2.13 -26.21 -1.72
C ALA A 79 -1.55 -27.35 -0.87
N LYS A 80 -0.84 -27.03 0.21
CA LYS A 80 -0.39 -28.04 1.19
C LYS A 80 -1.57 -28.74 1.88
N LEU A 81 -2.58 -27.97 2.31
CA LEU A 81 -3.81 -28.53 2.89
C LEU A 81 -4.59 -29.38 1.88
N ALA A 82 -4.61 -28.97 0.61
CA ALA A 82 -5.23 -29.72 -0.48
C ALA A 82 -4.46 -31.00 -0.86
N GLY A 83 -3.24 -31.20 -0.35
CA GLY A 83 -2.41 -32.36 -0.62
C GLY A 83 -1.74 -32.38 -1.99
N LEU A 84 -1.56 -31.22 -2.64
CA LEU A 84 -0.84 -31.13 -3.89
C LEU A 84 0.62 -31.47 -3.71
N LYS A 85 1.19 -32.22 -4.66
CA LYS A 85 2.61 -32.59 -4.67
C LYS A 85 3.47 -31.56 -5.41
N GLU A 86 2.89 -30.87 -6.38
CA GLU A 86 3.54 -29.87 -7.22
C GLU A 86 2.67 -28.62 -7.30
N VAL A 87 3.32 -27.47 -7.47
CA VAL A 87 2.69 -26.16 -7.61
C VAL A 87 3.29 -25.40 -8.77
N PRO A 88 2.46 -24.65 -9.53
CA PRO A 88 2.97 -23.78 -10.58
C PRO A 88 3.66 -22.58 -9.96
N VAL A 89 4.90 -22.32 -10.39
CA VAL A 89 5.71 -21.19 -9.95
C VAL A 89 6.22 -20.39 -11.12
N ILE A 90 6.43 -19.11 -10.90
CA ILE A 90 7.22 -18.23 -11.76
C ILE A 90 8.51 -17.92 -10.99
N ILE A 91 9.63 -18.37 -11.53
CA ILE A 91 10.93 -18.08 -10.95
C ILE A 91 11.36 -16.70 -11.44
N LYS A 92 11.69 -15.82 -10.51
CA LYS A 92 12.34 -14.55 -10.81
C LYS A 92 13.62 -14.46 -10.00
N GLU A 93 14.69 -14.15 -10.70
CA GLU A 93 15.92 -13.73 -10.05
C GLU A 93 15.72 -12.28 -9.60
N PHE A 94 15.41 -12.12 -8.32
CA PHE A 94 15.40 -10.81 -7.70
C PHE A 94 16.63 -10.68 -6.82
N ASN A 95 17.27 -9.52 -6.86
CA ASN A 95 18.20 -9.17 -5.81
C ASN A 95 17.40 -8.96 -4.49
N ASP A 96 18.07 -9.06 -3.34
CA ASP A 96 17.44 -8.98 -2.03
C ASP A 96 16.60 -7.67 -1.87
N GLN A 97 17.06 -6.60 -2.49
CA GLN A 97 16.38 -5.31 -2.49
C GLN A 97 15.02 -5.36 -3.23
N GLN A 98 14.98 -6.01 -4.40
CA GLN A 98 13.74 -6.18 -5.17
C GLN A 98 12.73 -7.09 -4.45
N VAL A 99 13.20 -8.11 -3.72
CA VAL A 99 12.34 -8.97 -2.90
C VAL A 99 11.65 -8.15 -1.81
N VAL A 100 12.39 -7.31 -1.10
CA VAL A 100 11.84 -6.43 -0.06
C VAL A 100 10.87 -5.41 -0.65
N GLU A 101 11.20 -4.83 -1.80
CA GLU A 101 10.33 -3.90 -2.53
C GLU A 101 8.96 -4.52 -2.87
N ILE A 102 8.97 -5.72 -3.46
CA ILE A 102 7.75 -6.43 -3.84
C ILE A 102 6.91 -6.79 -2.62
N SER A 103 7.56 -7.28 -1.55
CA SER A 103 6.87 -7.60 -0.29
C SER A 103 6.24 -6.36 0.35
N LEU A 104 6.90 -5.21 0.26
CA LEU A 104 6.36 -3.95 0.77
C LEU A 104 5.16 -3.48 -0.04
N ILE A 105 5.20 -3.60 -1.37
CA ILE A 105 4.08 -3.26 -2.26
C ILE A 105 2.88 -4.19 -2.00
N GLU A 106 3.12 -5.50 -1.85
CA GLU A 106 2.05 -6.46 -1.49
C GLU A 106 1.39 -6.07 -0.16
N ASN A 107 2.20 -5.72 0.84
CA ASN A 107 1.67 -5.30 2.15
C ASN A 107 0.84 -4.02 2.07
N ILE A 108 1.20 -3.07 1.21
CA ILE A 108 0.42 -1.83 0.98
C ILE A 108 -0.94 -2.12 0.33
N GLN A 109 -1.05 -3.17 -0.49
CA GLN A 109 -2.31 -3.55 -1.14
C GLN A 109 -3.30 -4.24 -0.19
N ARG A 110 -2.96 -4.40 1.09
CA ARG A 110 -3.89 -4.93 2.10
C ARG A 110 -4.93 -3.89 2.47
N GLU A 111 -6.14 -4.35 2.76
CA GLU A 111 -7.28 -3.48 3.10
C GLU A 111 -7.25 -2.94 4.54
N ASP A 112 -6.35 -3.48 5.39
CA ASP A 112 -6.32 -3.24 6.84
C ASP A 112 -5.27 -2.22 7.32
N LEU A 113 -4.60 -1.50 6.41
CA LEU A 113 -3.64 -0.47 6.78
C LEU A 113 -4.33 0.83 7.21
N ASN A 114 -3.89 1.39 8.34
CA ASN A 114 -4.30 2.75 8.68
C ASN A 114 -3.60 3.80 7.77
N PRO A 115 -4.15 5.03 7.66
CA PRO A 115 -3.60 6.05 6.76
C PRO A 115 -2.14 6.44 7.02
N ILE A 116 -1.67 6.33 8.25
CA ILE A 116 -0.28 6.66 8.62
C ILE A 116 0.65 5.52 8.25
N GLU A 117 0.25 4.26 8.48
CA GLU A 117 1.03 3.09 8.03
C GLU A 117 1.18 3.07 6.51
N GLU A 118 0.11 3.35 5.78
CA GLU A 118 0.14 3.49 4.32
C GLU A 118 1.14 4.58 3.88
N ALA A 119 1.09 5.74 4.53
CA ALA A 119 1.99 6.86 4.24
C ALA A 119 3.46 6.52 4.55
N MET A 120 3.72 5.82 5.66
CA MET A 120 5.05 5.35 6.03
C MET A 120 5.60 4.34 5.02
N ALA A 121 4.76 3.42 4.54
CA ALA A 121 5.15 2.45 3.53
C ALA A 121 5.51 3.13 2.20
N TYR A 122 4.74 4.15 1.75
CA TYR A 122 5.10 4.94 0.57
C TYR A 122 6.41 5.71 0.77
N LYS A 123 6.61 6.30 1.95
CA LYS A 123 7.86 6.99 2.27
C LYS A 123 9.05 6.04 2.19
N ARG A 124 8.91 4.84 2.72
CA ARG A 124 9.93 3.80 2.66
C ARG A 124 10.27 3.40 1.22
N LEU A 125 9.27 3.25 0.34
CA LEU A 125 9.49 2.99 -1.09
C LEU A 125 10.30 4.11 -1.77
N ILE A 126 10.08 5.37 -1.37
CA ILE A 126 10.85 6.50 -1.90
C ILE A 126 12.27 6.52 -1.35
N ASP A 127 12.43 6.38 -0.03
CA ASP A 127 13.71 6.60 0.65
C ASP A 127 14.70 5.45 0.40
N GLU A 128 14.23 4.19 0.48
CA GLU A 128 15.07 3.00 0.35
C GLU A 128 15.22 2.56 -1.11
N PHE A 129 14.13 2.59 -1.88
CA PHE A 129 14.10 2.06 -3.26
C PHE A 129 14.17 3.14 -4.34
N LYS A 130 14.23 4.42 -3.95
CA LYS A 130 14.32 5.58 -4.87
C LYS A 130 13.20 5.63 -5.92
N LEU A 131 12.05 5.06 -5.61
CA LEU A 131 10.90 5.07 -6.51
C LEU A 131 10.28 6.47 -6.60
N LYS A 132 9.85 6.83 -7.80
CA LYS A 132 9.05 8.04 -8.01
C LYS A 132 7.60 7.80 -7.60
N GLN A 133 6.91 8.85 -7.16
CA GLN A 133 5.50 8.75 -6.74
C GLN A 133 4.58 8.21 -7.84
N ASP A 134 4.88 8.48 -9.11
CA ASP A 134 4.14 7.94 -10.25
C ASP A 134 4.27 6.41 -10.33
N ASN A 135 5.49 5.89 -10.18
CA ASN A 135 5.75 4.46 -10.20
C ASN A 135 5.10 3.73 -9.01
N ILE A 136 5.08 4.38 -7.83
CA ILE A 136 4.38 3.84 -6.66
C ILE A 136 2.88 3.78 -6.94
N ALA A 137 2.29 4.86 -7.43
CA ALA A 137 0.87 4.96 -7.73
C ALA A 137 0.41 3.86 -8.70
N GLU A 138 1.17 3.63 -9.78
CA GLU A 138 0.91 2.57 -10.75
C GLU A 138 0.95 1.18 -10.09
N ARG A 139 1.99 0.89 -9.29
CA ARG A 139 2.17 -0.43 -8.66
C ARG A 139 1.15 -0.76 -7.58
N VAL A 140 0.64 0.26 -6.89
CA VAL A 140 -0.40 0.08 -5.85
C VAL A 140 -1.82 0.32 -6.37
N SER A 141 -1.99 0.55 -7.69
CA SER A 141 -3.28 0.82 -8.34
C SER A 141 -4.03 2.01 -7.74
N LYS A 142 -3.29 3.06 -7.38
CA LYS A 142 -3.84 4.32 -6.86
C LYS A 142 -3.40 5.50 -7.73
N SER A 143 -4.09 6.64 -7.61
CA SER A 143 -3.65 7.85 -8.31
C SER A 143 -2.40 8.45 -7.64
N ARG A 144 -1.56 9.14 -8.43
CA ARG A 144 -0.43 9.92 -7.90
C ARG A 144 -0.87 10.91 -6.82
N THR A 145 -2.03 11.54 -7.02
CA THR A 145 -2.60 12.48 -6.05
C THR A 145 -2.92 11.78 -4.73
N ALA A 146 -3.42 10.54 -4.74
CA ALA A 146 -3.66 9.77 -3.54
C ALA A 146 -2.35 9.51 -2.78
N VAL A 147 -1.31 9.03 -3.46
CA VAL A 147 0.02 8.80 -2.87
C VAL A 147 0.60 10.08 -2.28
N THR A 148 0.53 11.20 -3.03
CA THR A 148 1.00 12.51 -2.54
C THR A 148 0.24 12.96 -1.30
N ASN A 149 -1.08 12.77 -1.26
CA ASN A 149 -1.92 13.16 -0.11
C ASN A 149 -1.61 12.28 1.12
N SER A 150 -1.41 10.98 0.95
CA SER A 150 -0.97 10.08 2.03
C SER A 150 0.38 10.54 2.60
N LEU A 151 1.38 10.77 1.78
CA LEU A 151 2.70 11.23 2.21
C LEU A 151 2.65 12.55 2.99
N ARG A 152 1.74 13.45 2.64
CA ARG A 152 1.56 14.72 3.36
C ARG A 152 1.10 14.54 4.79
N LEU A 153 0.37 13.46 5.11
CA LEU A 153 -0.10 13.16 6.46
C LEU A 153 1.05 13.01 7.46
N LEU A 154 2.22 12.54 7.01
CA LEU A 154 3.43 12.43 7.83
C LEU A 154 4.00 13.79 8.29
N LYS A 155 3.54 14.89 7.70
CA LYS A 155 3.92 16.26 8.11
C LYS A 155 3.06 16.80 9.26
N LEU A 156 2.00 16.10 9.65
CA LEU A 156 1.18 16.46 10.81
C LEU A 156 1.97 16.33 12.11
N ASP A 157 1.48 16.98 13.16
CA ASP A 157 1.92 16.72 14.52
C ASP A 157 1.62 15.25 14.92
N GLU A 158 2.48 14.64 15.72
CA GLU A 158 2.33 13.23 16.13
C GLU A 158 1.00 12.97 16.86
N ARG A 159 0.53 13.92 17.66
CA ARG A 159 -0.78 13.83 18.34
C ARG A 159 -1.93 13.76 17.34
N VAL A 160 -1.84 14.52 16.24
CA VAL A 160 -2.85 14.51 15.18
C VAL A 160 -2.77 13.23 14.35
N GLN A 161 -1.55 12.71 14.11
CA GLN A 161 -1.36 11.42 13.47
C GLN A 161 -1.97 10.30 14.32
N GLN A 162 -1.79 10.33 15.65
CA GLN A 162 -2.39 9.35 16.55
C GLN A 162 -3.92 9.43 16.52
N MET A 163 -4.51 10.62 16.55
CA MET A 163 -5.97 10.80 16.42
C MET A 163 -6.51 10.24 15.09
N LEU A 164 -5.72 10.29 14.03
CA LEU A 164 -6.08 9.69 12.73
C LEU A 164 -5.99 8.16 12.77
N ILE A 165 -4.99 7.59 13.45
CA ILE A 165 -4.85 6.14 13.68
C ILE A 165 -6.01 5.60 14.51
N ASP A 166 -6.41 6.33 15.55
CA ASP A 166 -7.50 5.98 16.46
C ASP A 166 -8.89 6.30 15.86
N GLU A 167 -8.96 6.68 14.60
CA GLU A 167 -10.18 7.04 13.86
C GLU A 167 -11.01 8.18 14.51
N MET A 168 -10.41 8.95 15.41
CA MET A 168 -11.05 10.12 16.03
C MET A 168 -11.32 11.23 15.01
N ILE A 169 -10.46 11.33 13.99
CA ILE A 169 -10.61 12.24 12.84
C ILE A 169 -10.39 11.48 11.53
N SER A 170 -11.02 11.92 10.45
CA SER A 170 -10.83 11.32 9.13
C SER A 170 -9.61 11.89 8.39
N ALA A 171 -9.15 11.19 7.35
CA ALA A 171 -8.08 11.67 6.46
C ALA A 171 -8.45 13.01 5.78
N GLY A 172 -9.75 13.31 5.60
CA GLY A 172 -10.23 14.61 5.10
C GLY A 172 -9.94 15.74 6.08
N HIS A 173 -10.25 15.53 7.37
CA HIS A 173 -9.94 16.48 8.44
C HIS A 173 -8.43 16.70 8.57
N ALA A 174 -7.67 15.62 8.59
CA ALA A 174 -6.21 15.65 8.66
C ALA A 174 -5.58 16.46 7.52
N ARG A 175 -6.09 16.32 6.29
CA ARG A 175 -5.61 17.12 5.13
C ARG A 175 -5.92 18.60 5.27
N ALA A 176 -7.07 18.96 5.81
CA ALA A 176 -7.41 20.36 6.06
C ALA A 176 -6.45 20.98 7.11
N ILE A 177 -6.17 20.26 8.18
CA ILE A 177 -5.27 20.69 9.27
C ILE A 177 -3.84 20.95 8.77
N LEU A 178 -3.39 20.29 7.71
CA LEU A 178 -2.05 20.50 7.13
C LEU A 178 -1.75 21.93 6.69
N ALA A 179 -2.76 22.75 6.47
CA ALA A 179 -2.58 24.18 6.16
C ALA A 179 -2.07 25.00 7.36
N ILE A 180 -2.21 24.46 8.58
CA ILE A 180 -1.72 25.10 9.80
C ILE A 180 -0.25 24.69 9.99
N THR A 181 0.65 25.67 10.06
CA THR A 181 2.09 25.43 10.23
C THR A 181 2.49 25.14 11.67
N ASP A 182 1.77 25.72 12.61
CA ASP A 182 2.01 25.56 14.07
C ASP A 182 1.47 24.21 14.56
N LYS A 183 2.35 23.38 15.12
CA LYS A 183 2.05 22.02 15.57
C LYS A 183 1.07 21.98 16.75
N ASP A 184 1.20 22.89 17.70
CA ASP A 184 0.29 22.95 18.83
C ASP A 184 -1.10 23.40 18.41
N LYS A 185 -1.19 24.32 17.45
CA LYS A 185 -2.47 24.68 16.84
C LYS A 185 -3.09 23.53 16.05
N GLN A 186 -2.28 22.73 15.34
CA GLN A 186 -2.77 21.52 14.66
C GLN A 186 -3.46 20.60 15.65
N ALA A 187 -2.80 20.29 16.79
CA ALA A 187 -3.36 19.41 17.82
C ALA A 187 -4.62 20.00 18.47
N SER A 188 -4.63 21.30 18.79
CA SER A 188 -5.80 21.99 19.38
C SER A 188 -7.00 21.99 18.42
N VAL A 189 -6.76 22.21 17.13
CA VAL A 189 -7.81 22.17 16.10
C VAL A 189 -8.33 20.75 15.90
N ALA A 190 -7.45 19.74 15.92
CA ALA A 190 -7.85 18.34 15.82
C ALA A 190 -8.77 17.92 16.98
N MET A 191 -8.44 18.30 18.21
CA MET A 191 -9.30 18.07 19.38
C MET A 191 -10.65 18.75 19.22
N LYS A 192 -10.66 20.01 18.79
CA LYS A 192 -11.91 20.75 18.54
C LYS A 192 -12.80 20.08 17.50
N ILE A 193 -12.20 19.55 16.41
CA ILE A 193 -12.93 18.82 15.37
C ILE A 193 -13.59 17.59 15.96
N PHE A 194 -12.89 16.85 16.82
CA PHE A 194 -13.42 15.66 17.48
C PHE A 194 -14.55 16.00 18.47
N ASP A 195 -14.34 16.99 19.36
CA ASP A 195 -15.29 17.37 20.42
C ASP A 195 -16.59 17.94 19.84
N GLU A 196 -16.49 18.80 18.83
CA GLU A 196 -17.62 19.47 18.19
C GLU A 196 -18.19 18.67 17.01
N LYS A 197 -17.62 17.50 16.67
CA LYS A 197 -18.03 16.62 15.56
C LYS A 197 -18.14 17.37 14.23
N LEU A 198 -17.17 18.23 13.95
CA LEU A 198 -17.16 19.05 12.74
C LEU A 198 -17.03 18.16 11.49
N SER A 199 -17.76 18.52 10.46
CA SER A 199 -17.56 17.93 9.12
C SER A 199 -16.25 18.42 8.47
N VAL A 200 -15.80 17.73 7.44
CA VAL A 200 -14.60 18.14 6.67
C VAL A 200 -14.76 19.57 6.13
N ARG A 201 -15.96 19.94 5.64
CA ARG A 201 -16.24 21.28 5.11
C ARG A 201 -16.18 22.36 6.19
N GLU A 202 -16.68 22.08 7.37
CA GLU A 202 -16.60 23.01 8.52
C GLU A 202 -15.16 23.15 8.99
N THR A 203 -14.41 22.06 9.01
CA THR A 203 -12.97 22.05 9.31
C THR A 203 -12.19 22.91 8.31
N GLU A 204 -12.46 22.78 7.01
CA GLU A 204 -11.81 23.62 5.98
C GLU A 204 -12.09 25.09 6.20
N LYS A 205 -13.32 25.47 6.54
CA LYS A 205 -13.70 26.86 6.87
C LYS A 205 -12.98 27.35 8.13
N LEU A 206 -12.94 26.53 9.17
CA LEU A 206 -12.25 26.84 10.43
C LEU A 206 -10.75 27.08 10.19
N VAL A 207 -10.10 26.17 9.47
CA VAL A 207 -8.67 26.24 9.17
C VAL A 207 -8.38 27.47 8.30
N LYS A 208 -9.21 27.75 7.29
CA LYS A 208 -9.06 28.94 6.46
C LYS A 208 -9.14 30.24 7.31
N HIS A 209 -10.04 30.29 8.28
CA HIS A 209 -10.18 31.44 9.18
C HIS A 209 -8.98 31.61 10.11
N ILE A 210 -8.31 30.51 10.47
CA ILE A 210 -7.11 30.52 11.32
C ILE A 210 -5.88 30.99 10.49
N VAL A 211 -5.76 30.51 9.25
CA VAL A 211 -4.60 30.81 8.38
C VAL A 211 -4.72 32.19 7.75
N GLU A 212 -5.94 32.57 7.35
CA GLU A 212 -6.26 33.87 6.75
C GLU A 212 -7.31 34.59 7.59
N PRO A 213 -6.95 35.20 8.73
CA PRO A 213 -7.92 35.96 9.51
C PRO A 213 -8.47 37.12 8.67
N PRO A 214 -9.79 37.40 8.72
CA PRO A 214 -10.39 38.45 7.95
C PRO A 214 -9.71 39.78 8.29
N LYS A 215 -9.29 40.51 7.24
CA LYS A 215 -8.74 41.85 7.38
C LYS A 215 -9.77 42.68 8.16
N LYS A 216 -9.37 43.15 9.35
CA LYS A 216 -10.19 44.12 10.11
C LYS A 216 -10.48 45.28 9.20
N THR A 217 -11.70 45.40 8.73
CA THR A 217 -12.22 46.63 8.10
C THR A 217 -12.12 47.72 9.17
N GLN A 218 -11.13 48.60 9.03
CA GLN A 218 -11.12 49.86 9.80
C GLN A 218 -12.40 50.58 9.40
N LYS A 219 -13.36 50.66 10.32
CA LYS A 219 -14.46 51.61 10.21
C LYS A 219 -13.81 52.98 10.34
N THR A 220 -13.70 53.67 9.23
CA THR A 220 -13.45 55.12 9.19
C THR A 220 -14.65 55.76 9.86
N VAL A 221 -14.42 56.46 10.98
CA VAL A 221 -15.35 57.38 11.66
C VAL A 221 -15.29 58.71 10.96
#